data_747908229fd3b49ed4eb4b44ce4aa10d
#
_entry.id   747908229fd3b49ed4eb4b44ce4aa10d
#
_cell.length_a   1.000
_cell.length_b   1.000
_cell.length_c   1.000
_cell.angle_alpha   90.00
_cell.angle_beta   90.00
_cell.angle_gamma   90.00
#
_symmetry.space_group_name_H-M   'P 1'
#
loop_
_entity.id
_entity.type
_entity.pdbx_description
1 polymer ?
#
loop_
_entity_poly.entity_id
_entity_poly.type
_entity_poly.pdbx_seq_one_letter_code
_entity_poly.pdbx_strand_id
1 'polypeptide(L)'
;FECLWDLFRSIPSIETPGVSVLDEYYWLNKHDPNYSLCRATVNRGKDAHTDGKFNLSQKGCMEIMKLFMTKDEDLYDKTIEDVFDEEVFDSTFWLYWRTMFAFENWHSALEMKLYFQRFIHHIAGLPDFSALKFTKYNQYESLILPMQRYLEDAGVDFQFNTEVTNVVFKFEGDKKIASAIECKVNGQERGIVLTENDLVFVTNGSCTEGTIYGDQNHAPNGDAEVRTSGV
;
A
#
# COMPACT_ATOMS: atom_id res chain seq x y z
N PHE A 1 4.95 -7.78 7.80
CA PHE A 1 3.92 -7.08 8.63
C PHE A 1 4.13 -7.21 10.14
N GLU A 2 5.30 -7.63 10.63
CA GLU A 2 5.54 -7.87 12.07
C GLU A 2 5.31 -6.61 12.92
N CYS A 3 5.81 -5.45 12.47
CA CYS A 3 5.57 -4.18 13.16
C CYS A 3 4.08 -3.83 13.23
N LEU A 4 3.31 -4.12 12.18
CA LEU A 4 1.88 -3.88 12.15
C LEU A 4 1.14 -4.81 13.14
N TRP A 5 1.54 -6.08 13.19
CA TRP A 5 0.99 -7.03 14.16
C TRP A 5 1.30 -6.64 15.60
N ASP A 6 2.52 -6.19 15.86
CA ASP A 6 2.91 -5.71 17.18
C ASP A 6 2.07 -4.50 17.61
N LEU A 7 1.87 -3.55 16.70
CA LEU A 7 1.00 -2.40 16.94
C LEU A 7 -0.43 -2.84 17.27
N PHE A 8 -1.07 -3.65 16.42
CA PHE A 8 -2.47 -4.05 16.61
C PHE A 8 -2.70 -5.05 17.73
N ARG A 9 -1.65 -5.62 18.30
CA ARG A 9 -1.71 -6.39 19.56
C ARG A 9 -2.02 -5.49 20.76
N SER A 10 -1.58 -4.23 20.73
CA SER A 10 -1.82 -3.27 21.79
C SER A 10 -3.12 -2.47 21.64
N ILE A 11 -3.74 -2.48 20.45
CA ILE A 11 -4.98 -1.76 20.19
C ILE A 11 -6.19 -2.62 20.61
N PRO A 12 -7.01 -2.17 21.56
CA PRO A 12 -8.22 -2.90 21.96
C PRO A 12 -9.24 -2.99 20.82
N SER A 13 -9.90 -4.16 20.72
CA SER A 13 -11.08 -4.29 19.89
C SER A 13 -12.21 -3.39 20.37
N ILE A 14 -12.95 -2.80 19.45
CA ILE A 14 -14.16 -2.02 19.78
C ILE A 14 -15.33 -2.94 20.11
N GLU A 15 -15.43 -4.07 19.43
CA GLU A 15 -16.59 -4.96 19.53
C GLU A 15 -16.45 -6.00 20.63
N THR A 16 -15.23 -6.49 20.85
CA THR A 16 -14.99 -7.60 21.76
C THR A 16 -14.14 -7.14 22.96
N PRO A 17 -14.76 -6.89 24.13
CA PRO A 17 -14.01 -6.46 25.30
C PRO A 17 -12.93 -7.46 25.72
N GLY A 18 -11.74 -6.94 26.03
CA GLY A 18 -10.62 -7.73 26.57
C GLY A 18 -9.77 -8.45 25.54
N VAL A 19 -10.03 -8.26 24.23
CA VAL A 19 -9.19 -8.75 23.14
C VAL A 19 -8.65 -7.61 22.31
N SER A 20 -7.55 -7.85 21.60
CA SER A 20 -6.97 -6.88 20.67
C SER A 20 -7.57 -6.99 19.27
N VAL A 21 -7.36 -5.96 18.46
CA VAL A 21 -7.68 -5.99 17.03
C VAL A 21 -6.96 -7.14 16.33
N LEU A 22 -5.72 -7.44 16.74
CA LEU A 22 -4.96 -8.57 16.18
C LEU A 22 -5.60 -9.92 16.52
N ASP A 23 -6.11 -10.09 17.75
CA ASP A 23 -6.77 -11.32 18.18
C ASP A 23 -8.04 -11.58 17.35
N GLU A 24 -8.86 -10.55 17.13
CA GLU A 24 -10.04 -10.64 16.25
C GLU A 24 -9.67 -11.03 14.83
N TYR A 25 -8.64 -10.39 14.27
CA TYR A 25 -8.16 -10.68 12.93
C TYR A 25 -7.70 -12.13 12.79
N TYR A 26 -6.90 -12.65 13.74
CA TYR A 26 -6.44 -14.04 13.71
C TYR A 26 -7.61 -15.02 13.89
N TRP A 27 -8.50 -14.75 14.82
CA TRP A 27 -9.66 -15.58 15.04
C TRP A 27 -10.54 -15.69 13.80
N LEU A 28 -10.85 -14.56 13.18
CA LEU A 28 -11.65 -14.50 11.97
C LEU A 28 -11.02 -15.34 10.86
N ASN A 29 -9.77 -15.08 10.52
CA ASN A 29 -9.08 -15.75 9.41
C ASN A 29 -8.76 -17.24 9.69
N LYS A 30 -8.83 -17.67 10.94
CA LYS A 30 -8.73 -19.09 11.32
C LYS A 30 -10.03 -19.83 11.11
N HIS A 31 -11.16 -19.19 11.45
CA HIS A 31 -12.48 -19.81 11.36
C HIS A 31 -13.13 -19.65 10.00
N ASP A 32 -12.80 -18.60 9.27
CA ASP A 32 -13.27 -18.32 7.92
C ASP A 32 -12.08 -17.99 7.00
N PRO A 33 -11.31 -19.01 6.60
CA PRO A 33 -10.15 -18.80 5.72
C PRO A 33 -10.61 -18.30 4.35
N ASN A 34 -9.90 -17.31 3.83
CA ASN A 34 -10.18 -16.78 2.51
C ASN A 34 -9.95 -17.84 1.44
N TYR A 35 -10.92 -18.01 0.57
CA TYR A 35 -10.83 -18.87 -0.60
C TYR A 35 -11.75 -18.36 -1.71
N SER A 36 -11.16 -18.02 -2.83
CA SER A 36 -11.92 -17.67 -4.04
C SER A 36 -11.05 -17.96 -5.25
N LEU A 37 -11.48 -18.90 -6.08
CA LEU A 37 -10.75 -19.19 -7.30
C LEU A 37 -10.60 -17.93 -8.14
N CYS A 38 -9.36 -17.52 -8.38
CA CYS A 38 -9.05 -16.34 -9.16
C CYS A 38 -9.40 -16.58 -10.63
N ARG A 39 -10.37 -15.82 -11.15
CA ARG A 39 -10.72 -15.78 -12.55
C ARG A 39 -10.02 -14.61 -13.21
N ALA A 40 -8.92 -14.88 -13.88
CA ALA A 40 -8.20 -13.87 -14.65
C ALA A 40 -8.77 -13.76 -16.06
N THR A 41 -8.74 -12.59 -16.62
CA THR A 41 -9.19 -12.33 -17.99
C THR A 41 -8.05 -11.77 -18.85
N VAL A 42 -8.07 -12.11 -20.12
CA VAL A 42 -7.20 -11.60 -21.16
C VAL A 42 -8.02 -11.04 -22.32
N ASN A 43 -7.41 -10.32 -23.23
CA ASN A 43 -8.03 -9.87 -24.49
C ASN A 43 -9.43 -9.25 -24.28
N ARG A 44 -9.55 -8.30 -23.35
CA ARG A 44 -10.80 -7.56 -23.05
C ARG A 44 -11.94 -8.44 -22.54
N GLY A 45 -11.65 -9.29 -21.57
CA GLY A 45 -12.64 -10.04 -20.82
C GLY A 45 -12.82 -11.50 -21.24
N LYS A 46 -11.95 -12.04 -22.11
CA LYS A 46 -11.92 -13.49 -22.35
C LYS A 46 -11.29 -14.20 -21.16
N ASP A 47 -11.83 -15.36 -20.81
CA ASP A 47 -11.26 -16.20 -19.76
C ASP A 47 -9.81 -16.59 -20.13
N ALA A 48 -8.91 -16.40 -19.20
CA ALA A 48 -7.49 -16.76 -19.37
C ALA A 48 -7.21 -18.26 -19.18
N HIS A 49 -8.18 -19.04 -18.70
CA HIS A 49 -8.07 -20.48 -18.44
C HIS A 49 -6.82 -20.85 -17.62
N THR A 50 -6.60 -20.13 -16.53
CA THR A 50 -5.38 -20.28 -15.71
C THR A 50 -5.33 -21.61 -14.95
N ASP A 51 -6.50 -22.21 -14.66
CA ASP A 51 -6.66 -23.49 -13.95
C ASP A 51 -5.90 -23.58 -12.61
N GLY A 52 -5.67 -22.42 -11.98
CA GLY A 52 -4.90 -22.33 -10.74
C GLY A 52 -3.39 -22.59 -10.89
N LYS A 53 -2.87 -22.55 -12.11
CA LYS A 53 -1.46 -22.80 -12.42
C LYS A 53 -0.74 -21.54 -12.82
N PHE A 54 0.57 -21.51 -12.56
CA PHE A 54 1.40 -20.38 -12.98
C PHE A 54 1.95 -20.52 -14.42
N ASN A 55 1.99 -21.73 -14.96
CA ASN A 55 2.51 -22.04 -16.28
C ASN A 55 3.85 -21.34 -16.60
N LEU A 56 4.68 -21.23 -15.55
CA LEU A 56 6.01 -20.65 -15.65
C LEU A 56 6.98 -21.74 -16.10
N SER A 57 7.78 -21.44 -17.12
CA SER A 57 8.79 -22.36 -17.61
C SER A 57 9.97 -22.52 -16.62
N GLN A 58 10.77 -23.53 -16.82
CA GLN A 58 11.99 -23.71 -16.04
C GLN A 58 12.93 -22.50 -16.20
N LYS A 59 13.02 -21.95 -17.42
CA LYS A 59 13.80 -20.73 -17.70
C LYS A 59 13.25 -19.55 -16.92
N GLY A 60 11.95 -19.30 -16.96
CA GLY A 60 11.29 -18.23 -16.21
C GLY A 60 11.50 -18.36 -14.70
N CYS A 61 11.46 -19.58 -14.16
CA CYS A 61 11.80 -19.83 -12.76
C CYS A 61 13.25 -19.41 -12.45
N MET A 62 14.20 -19.72 -13.33
CA MET A 62 15.60 -19.32 -13.15
C MET A 62 15.79 -17.82 -13.24
N GLU A 63 15.07 -17.13 -14.10
CA GLU A 63 15.12 -15.67 -14.21
C GLU A 63 14.58 -14.99 -12.94
N ILE A 64 13.50 -15.49 -12.37
CA ILE A 64 12.99 -15.02 -11.07
C ILE A 64 14.04 -15.23 -9.97
N MET A 65 14.66 -16.41 -9.92
CA MET A 65 15.73 -16.67 -8.96
C MET A 65 16.93 -15.75 -9.17
N LYS A 66 17.29 -15.48 -10.43
CA LYS A 66 18.36 -14.53 -10.77
C LYS A 66 18.03 -13.14 -10.26
N LEU A 67 16.81 -12.64 -10.51
CA LEU A 67 16.35 -11.36 -9.97
C LEU A 67 16.51 -11.32 -8.44
N PHE A 68 16.11 -12.38 -7.76
CA PHE A 68 16.19 -12.48 -6.30
C PHE A 68 17.64 -12.37 -5.77
N MET A 69 18.60 -12.94 -6.52
CA MET A 69 20.02 -12.97 -6.17
C MET A 69 20.80 -11.75 -6.66
N THR A 70 20.25 -10.96 -7.58
CA THR A 70 20.89 -9.75 -8.09
C THR A 70 20.96 -8.70 -6.98
N LYS A 71 22.06 -7.97 -6.88
CA LYS A 71 22.20 -6.89 -5.91
C LYS A 71 21.26 -5.72 -6.25
N ASP A 72 20.84 -4.99 -5.22
CA ASP A 72 19.90 -3.89 -5.40
C ASP A 72 20.51 -2.79 -6.28
N GLU A 73 21.80 -2.52 -6.11
CA GLU A 73 22.53 -1.50 -6.89
C GLU A 73 22.56 -1.80 -8.41
N ASP A 74 22.54 -3.09 -8.77
CA ASP A 74 22.55 -3.53 -10.17
C ASP A 74 21.14 -3.40 -10.83
N LEU A 75 20.13 -3.06 -10.04
CA LEU A 75 18.73 -2.93 -10.47
C LEU A 75 18.20 -1.50 -10.48
N TYR A 76 18.95 -0.51 -10.01
CA TYR A 76 18.46 0.88 -9.87
C TYR A 76 17.92 1.48 -11.17
N ASP A 77 18.56 1.18 -12.28
CA ASP A 77 18.18 1.69 -13.61
C ASP A 77 17.53 0.62 -14.50
N LYS A 78 17.06 -0.48 -13.90
CA LYS A 78 16.46 -1.60 -14.64
C LYS A 78 14.94 -1.61 -14.51
N THR A 79 14.29 -1.82 -15.65
CA THR A 79 12.87 -2.16 -15.70
C THR A 79 12.66 -3.67 -15.59
N ILE A 80 11.43 -4.08 -15.36
CA ILE A 80 11.06 -5.50 -15.33
C ILE A 80 11.35 -6.17 -16.68
N GLU A 81 11.10 -5.47 -17.78
CA GLU A 81 11.37 -5.96 -19.15
C GLU A 81 12.87 -6.04 -19.50
N ASP A 82 13.74 -5.37 -18.73
CA ASP A 82 15.20 -5.52 -18.89
C ASP A 82 15.76 -6.79 -18.23
N VAL A 83 14.99 -7.41 -17.36
CA VAL A 83 15.48 -8.54 -16.53
C VAL A 83 14.79 -9.86 -16.82
N PHE A 84 13.66 -9.84 -17.52
CA PHE A 84 12.90 -11.02 -17.92
C PHE A 84 12.76 -11.13 -19.42
N ASP A 85 12.76 -12.36 -19.91
CA ASP A 85 12.43 -12.67 -21.29
C ASP A 85 10.91 -12.71 -21.51
N GLU A 86 10.48 -12.58 -22.77
CA GLU A 86 9.06 -12.59 -23.19
C GLU A 86 8.27 -13.78 -22.63
N GLU A 87 8.91 -14.92 -22.48
CA GLU A 87 8.32 -16.15 -21.94
C GLU A 87 7.74 -15.98 -20.52
N VAL A 88 8.35 -15.12 -19.68
CA VAL A 88 7.80 -14.81 -18.36
C VAL A 88 6.52 -14.01 -18.46
N PHE A 89 6.47 -13.07 -19.40
CA PHE A 89 5.31 -12.20 -19.62
C PHE A 89 4.10 -12.94 -20.20
N ASP A 90 4.34 -14.01 -20.93
CA ASP A 90 3.30 -14.89 -21.48
C ASP A 90 2.77 -15.91 -20.46
N SER A 91 3.38 -16.01 -19.29
CA SER A 91 2.97 -16.96 -18.25
C SER A 91 1.72 -16.47 -17.48
N THR A 92 0.94 -17.42 -16.96
CA THR A 92 -0.15 -17.09 -16.03
C THR A 92 0.37 -16.58 -14.68
N PHE A 93 1.63 -16.87 -14.33
CA PHE A 93 2.29 -16.27 -13.19
C PHE A 93 2.34 -14.74 -13.33
N TRP A 94 2.81 -14.23 -14.49
CA TRP A 94 2.86 -12.79 -14.73
C TRP A 94 1.47 -12.16 -14.70
N LEU A 95 0.48 -12.84 -15.28
CA LEU A 95 -0.91 -12.39 -15.26
C LEU A 95 -1.44 -12.21 -13.83
N TYR A 96 -1.20 -13.18 -12.93
CA TYR A 96 -1.56 -13.05 -11.52
C TYR A 96 -0.78 -11.94 -10.84
N TRP A 97 0.53 -11.91 -11.04
CA TRP A 97 1.42 -10.97 -10.37
C TRP A 97 1.10 -9.52 -10.73
N ARG A 98 1.03 -9.22 -12.03
CA ARG A 98 0.71 -7.87 -12.49
C ARG A 98 -0.68 -7.40 -12.08
N THR A 99 -1.66 -8.30 -12.08
CA THR A 99 -3.04 -7.98 -11.69
C THR A 99 -3.16 -7.74 -10.19
N MET A 100 -2.50 -8.58 -9.38
CA MET A 100 -2.56 -8.50 -7.93
C MET A 100 -1.84 -7.27 -7.37
N PHE A 101 -0.68 -6.94 -7.92
CA PHE A 101 0.21 -5.90 -7.41
C PHE A 101 0.31 -4.67 -8.31
N ALA A 102 -0.48 -4.59 -9.38
CA ALA A 102 -0.52 -3.48 -10.34
C ALA A 102 0.83 -3.20 -11.00
N PHE A 103 1.61 -4.24 -11.32
CA PHE A 103 2.85 -4.09 -12.07
C PHE A 103 2.62 -4.02 -13.56
N GLU A 104 3.47 -3.24 -14.24
CA GLU A 104 3.64 -3.20 -15.69
C GLU A 104 5.10 -3.51 -16.05
N ASN A 105 5.33 -3.93 -17.29
CA ASN A 105 6.66 -4.38 -17.74
C ASN A 105 7.75 -3.30 -17.59
N TRP A 106 7.37 -2.04 -17.73
CA TRP A 106 8.25 -0.86 -17.62
C TRP A 106 8.49 -0.37 -16.19
N HIS A 107 7.84 -1.00 -15.18
CA HIS A 107 8.09 -0.67 -13.78
C HIS A 107 9.48 -1.13 -13.33
N SER A 108 9.94 -0.61 -12.18
CA SER A 108 11.24 -0.92 -11.61
C SER A 108 11.42 -2.41 -11.28
N ALA A 109 12.50 -3.02 -11.78
CA ALA A 109 12.88 -4.38 -11.42
C ALA A 109 13.25 -4.51 -9.93
N LEU A 110 13.83 -3.46 -9.34
CA LEU A 110 14.13 -3.42 -7.92
C LEU A 110 12.86 -3.48 -7.09
N GLU A 111 11.85 -2.68 -7.43
CA GLU A 111 10.58 -2.69 -6.73
C GLU A 111 9.92 -4.07 -6.80
N MET A 112 9.88 -4.68 -7.98
CA MET A 112 9.38 -6.05 -8.14
C MET A 112 10.14 -7.04 -7.25
N LYS A 113 11.48 -6.97 -7.19
CA LYS A 113 12.30 -7.80 -6.31
C LYS A 113 11.91 -7.63 -4.84
N LEU A 114 11.72 -6.39 -4.37
CA LEU A 114 11.33 -6.10 -2.99
C LEU A 114 9.93 -6.66 -2.67
N TYR A 115 9.01 -6.59 -3.61
CA TYR A 115 7.69 -7.24 -3.49
C TYR A 115 7.81 -8.76 -3.40
N PHE A 116 8.65 -9.38 -4.25
CA PHE A 116 8.93 -10.81 -4.17
C PHE A 116 9.45 -11.21 -2.80
N GLN A 117 10.40 -10.50 -2.26
CA GLN A 117 10.96 -10.78 -0.94
C GLN A 117 9.89 -10.73 0.17
N ARG A 118 8.89 -9.87 0.02
CA ARG A 118 7.78 -9.75 0.98
C ARG A 118 6.74 -10.85 0.82
N PHE A 119 6.46 -11.27 -0.41
CA PHE A 119 5.33 -12.17 -0.71
C PHE A 119 5.74 -13.60 -1.07
N ILE A 120 7.03 -13.93 -1.09
CA ILE A 120 7.51 -15.27 -1.48
C ILE A 120 6.81 -16.41 -0.71
N HIS A 121 6.54 -16.21 0.57
CA HIS A 121 5.87 -17.20 1.43
C HIS A 121 4.38 -17.40 1.09
N HIS A 122 3.80 -16.52 0.29
CA HIS A 122 2.37 -16.49 -0.02
C HIS A 122 2.08 -16.70 -1.51
N ILE A 123 3.11 -16.84 -2.35
CA ILE A 123 2.96 -16.95 -3.81
C ILE A 123 2.03 -18.11 -4.19
N ALA A 124 2.15 -19.24 -3.53
CA ALA A 124 1.33 -20.41 -3.83
C ALA A 124 -0.18 -20.19 -3.65
N GLY A 125 -0.56 -19.23 -2.82
CA GLY A 125 -1.97 -18.87 -2.57
C GLY A 125 -2.51 -17.74 -3.44
N LEU A 126 -1.80 -17.28 -4.45
CA LEU A 126 -2.30 -16.24 -5.36
C LEU A 126 -3.46 -16.72 -6.25
N PRO A 127 -3.45 -17.98 -6.78
CA PRO A 127 -4.53 -18.44 -7.66
C PRO A 127 -5.89 -18.59 -6.99
N ASP A 128 -5.94 -18.76 -5.68
CA ASP A 128 -7.17 -19.01 -4.91
C ASP A 128 -7.40 -18.00 -3.77
N PHE A 129 -6.59 -16.96 -3.69
CA PHE A 129 -6.59 -15.95 -2.65
C PHE A 129 -6.38 -16.46 -1.21
N SER A 130 -6.02 -17.72 -1.01
CA SER A 130 -5.76 -18.28 0.32
C SER A 130 -4.59 -17.59 1.05
N ALA A 131 -3.68 -16.99 0.29
CA ALA A 131 -2.60 -16.15 0.81
C ALA A 131 -3.09 -14.84 1.42
N LEU A 132 -4.24 -14.33 0.99
CA LEU A 132 -4.77 -13.05 1.43
C LEU A 132 -5.64 -13.24 2.66
N LYS A 133 -5.44 -12.37 3.63
CA LYS A 133 -6.27 -12.29 4.83
C LYS A 133 -7.15 -11.06 4.74
N PHE A 134 -8.27 -11.08 5.42
CA PHE A 134 -9.25 -10.01 5.37
C PHE A 134 -9.69 -9.59 6.77
N THR A 135 -10.22 -8.39 6.88
CA THR A 135 -10.82 -7.83 8.08
C THR A 135 -12.33 -8.06 8.07
N LYS A 136 -12.97 -8.04 9.23
CA LYS A 136 -14.41 -8.27 9.37
C LYS A 136 -15.23 -7.23 8.61
N TYR A 137 -14.81 -5.99 8.69
CA TYR A 137 -15.38 -4.85 7.97
C TYR A 137 -14.32 -4.26 7.05
N ASN A 138 -14.59 -3.10 6.46
CA ASN A 138 -13.58 -2.36 5.73
C ASN A 138 -12.42 -1.92 6.66
N GLN A 139 -11.37 -1.39 6.08
CA GLN A 139 -10.16 -1.02 6.85
C GLN A 139 -10.42 0.11 7.85
N TYR A 140 -11.37 0.99 7.58
CA TYR A 140 -11.69 2.09 8.49
C TYR A 140 -12.26 1.55 9.81
N GLU A 141 -13.34 0.78 9.75
CA GLU A 141 -13.97 0.24 10.97
C GLU A 141 -13.10 -0.79 11.68
N SER A 142 -12.38 -1.61 10.93
CA SER A 142 -11.62 -2.72 11.52
C SER A 142 -10.27 -2.32 12.08
N LEU A 143 -9.61 -1.31 11.52
CA LEU A 143 -8.24 -0.94 11.87
C LEU A 143 -8.11 0.51 12.30
N ILE A 144 -8.63 1.46 11.50
CA ILE A 144 -8.38 2.90 11.72
C ILE A 144 -9.17 3.39 12.93
N LEU A 145 -10.45 3.09 12.99
CA LEU A 145 -11.32 3.56 14.08
C LEU A 145 -10.90 3.05 15.47
N PRO A 146 -10.55 1.75 15.66
CA PRO A 146 -9.98 1.30 16.92
C PRO A 146 -8.69 2.01 17.31
N MET A 147 -7.79 2.23 16.35
CA MET A 147 -6.54 2.95 16.58
C MET A 147 -6.80 4.41 16.94
N GLN A 148 -7.69 5.09 16.23
CA GLN A 148 -8.08 6.46 16.53
C GLN A 148 -8.61 6.59 17.96
N ARG A 149 -9.55 5.74 18.37
CA ARG A 149 -10.10 5.75 19.73
C ARG A 149 -9.04 5.51 20.80
N TYR A 150 -8.17 4.54 20.55
CA TYR A 150 -7.05 4.26 21.46
C TYR A 150 -6.14 5.48 21.66
N LEU A 151 -5.86 6.21 20.58
CA LEU A 151 -5.04 7.43 20.64
C LEU A 151 -5.79 8.61 21.27
N GLU A 152 -7.09 8.76 21.00
CA GLU A 152 -7.93 9.77 21.66
C GLU A 152 -7.98 9.54 23.18
N ASP A 153 -8.14 8.29 23.62
CA ASP A 153 -8.10 7.90 25.03
C ASP A 153 -6.73 8.18 25.68
N ALA A 154 -5.66 8.15 24.89
CA ALA A 154 -4.31 8.53 25.31
C ALA A 154 -4.05 10.06 25.26
N GLY A 155 -5.04 10.87 24.86
CA GLY A 155 -4.97 12.33 24.84
C GLY A 155 -4.45 12.92 23.53
N VAL A 156 -4.43 12.15 22.44
CA VAL A 156 -4.10 12.67 21.10
C VAL A 156 -5.26 13.49 20.56
N ASP A 157 -4.98 14.72 20.10
CA ASP A 157 -5.94 15.61 19.49
C ASP A 157 -5.90 15.49 17.96
N PHE A 158 -7.00 15.04 17.37
CA PHE A 158 -7.16 14.92 15.92
C PHE A 158 -7.87 16.15 15.36
N GLN A 159 -7.16 16.94 14.57
CA GLN A 159 -7.69 18.13 13.91
C GLN A 159 -8.16 17.80 12.50
N PHE A 160 -9.42 17.35 12.37
CA PHE A 160 -10.05 17.09 11.07
C PHE A 160 -10.47 18.39 10.36
N ASN A 161 -10.77 18.30 9.06
CA ASN A 161 -11.11 19.45 8.21
C ASN A 161 -10.05 20.56 8.25
N THR A 162 -8.80 20.15 8.45
CA THR A 162 -7.63 21.01 8.58
C THR A 162 -6.64 20.69 7.48
N GLU A 163 -6.53 21.56 6.49
CA GLU A 163 -5.56 21.47 5.41
C GLU A 163 -4.27 22.19 5.82
N VAL A 164 -3.19 21.46 6.04
CA VAL A 164 -1.87 22.08 6.26
C VAL A 164 -1.33 22.56 4.92
N THR A 165 -1.12 23.86 4.80
CA THR A 165 -0.68 24.51 3.56
C THR A 165 0.82 24.77 3.54
N ASN A 166 1.45 24.95 4.71
CA ASN A 166 2.87 25.21 4.82
C ASN A 166 3.41 24.86 6.20
N VAL A 167 4.70 24.51 6.27
CA VAL A 167 5.49 24.48 7.51
C VAL A 167 6.57 25.55 7.38
N VAL A 168 6.49 26.57 8.22
CA VAL A 168 7.41 27.71 8.20
C VAL A 168 8.69 27.36 8.93
N PHE A 169 9.84 27.50 8.27
CA PHE A 169 11.15 27.24 8.83
C PHE A 169 11.93 28.53 9.13
N LYS A 170 12.62 28.53 10.25
CA LYS A 170 13.72 29.44 10.54
C LYS A 170 15.03 28.73 10.36
N PHE A 171 16.04 29.44 9.86
CA PHE A 171 17.36 28.90 9.64
C PHE A 171 18.32 29.58 10.61
N GLU A 172 19.03 28.81 11.42
CA GLU A 172 20.05 29.26 12.35
C GLU A 172 21.36 28.48 12.08
N GLY A 173 22.24 29.05 11.26
CA GLY A 173 23.37 28.34 10.70
C GLY A 173 22.88 27.15 9.86
N ASP A 174 23.32 25.94 10.19
CA ASP A 174 22.92 24.70 9.49
C ASP A 174 21.63 24.07 10.03
N LYS A 175 21.04 24.66 11.06
CA LYS A 175 19.81 24.13 11.66
C LYS A 175 18.58 24.65 10.94
N LYS A 176 17.66 23.73 10.66
CA LYS A 176 16.32 24.00 10.15
C LYS A 176 15.32 23.80 11.30
N ILE A 177 14.65 24.86 11.72
CA ILE A 177 13.75 24.85 12.88
C ILE A 177 12.36 25.15 12.38
N ALA A 178 11.41 24.21 12.54
CA ALA A 178 10.00 24.50 12.27
C ALA A 178 9.49 25.51 13.29
N SER A 179 8.95 26.64 12.82
CA SER A 179 8.54 27.76 13.69
C SER A 179 7.04 27.99 13.70
N ALA A 180 6.34 27.55 12.66
CA ALA A 180 4.87 27.60 12.59
C ALA A 180 4.35 26.58 11.58
N ILE A 181 3.09 26.22 11.75
CA ILE A 181 2.30 25.47 10.76
C ILE A 181 1.21 26.43 10.28
N GLU A 182 1.12 26.63 8.98
CA GLU A 182 0.02 27.36 8.34
C GLU A 182 -1.01 26.36 7.84
N CYS A 183 -2.27 26.61 8.15
CA CYS A 183 -3.35 25.70 7.78
C CYS A 183 -4.65 26.44 7.50
N LYS A 184 -5.56 25.74 6.83
CA LYS A 184 -6.96 26.17 6.67
C LYS A 184 -7.85 25.23 7.45
N VAL A 185 -8.55 25.77 8.43
CA VAL A 185 -9.53 25.03 9.22
C VAL A 185 -10.93 25.40 8.73
N ASN A 186 -11.67 24.46 8.19
CA ASN A 186 -12.95 24.73 7.53
C ASN A 186 -12.87 25.86 6.49
N GLY A 187 -11.77 25.94 5.75
CA GLY A 187 -11.52 26.95 4.72
C GLY A 187 -11.03 28.31 5.24
N GLN A 188 -10.86 28.49 6.54
CA GLN A 188 -10.32 29.71 7.14
C GLN A 188 -8.85 29.54 7.48
N GLU A 189 -8.02 30.53 7.12
CA GLU A 189 -6.60 30.53 7.43
C GLU A 189 -6.34 30.59 8.93
N ARG A 190 -5.41 29.77 9.38
CA ARG A 190 -4.96 29.64 10.76
C ARG A 190 -3.47 29.35 10.81
N GLY A 191 -2.80 29.92 11.84
CA GLY A 191 -1.40 29.61 12.14
C GLY A 191 -1.28 28.93 13.51
N ILE A 192 -0.44 27.90 13.60
CA ILE A 192 -0.03 27.27 14.85
C ILE A 192 1.44 27.63 15.08
N VAL A 193 1.68 28.39 16.14
CA VAL A 193 3.05 28.78 16.51
C VAL A 193 3.72 27.60 17.21
N LEU A 194 4.93 27.26 16.80
CA LEU A 194 5.74 26.19 17.38
C LEU A 194 6.84 26.75 18.29
N THR A 195 7.20 25.98 19.27
CA THR A 195 8.28 26.26 20.22
C THR A 195 9.47 25.30 19.97
N GLU A 196 10.57 25.53 20.66
CA GLU A 196 11.77 24.66 20.58
C GLU A 196 11.52 23.23 21.10
N ASN A 197 10.43 22.99 21.83
CA ASN A 197 10.07 21.69 22.38
C ASN A 197 9.13 20.92 21.47
N ASP A 198 8.69 21.50 20.34
CA ASP A 198 7.78 20.86 19.41
C ASP A 198 8.55 20.09 18.33
N LEU A 199 8.07 18.90 17.99
CA LEU A 199 8.54 18.11 16.88
C LEU A 199 7.46 18.05 15.81
N VAL A 200 7.85 18.28 14.55
CA VAL A 200 6.93 18.22 13.41
C VAL A 200 7.31 17.05 12.51
N PHE A 201 6.37 16.12 12.35
CA PHE A 201 6.50 15.02 11.40
C PHE A 201 5.58 15.29 10.22
N VAL A 202 6.13 15.30 9.00
CA VAL A 202 5.36 15.54 7.78
C VAL A 202 5.24 14.22 7.03
N THR A 203 4.00 13.76 6.86
CA THR A 203 3.66 12.57 6.09
C THR A 203 2.75 12.96 4.93
N ASN A 204 3.31 13.73 4.01
CA ASN A 204 2.62 14.18 2.82
C ASN A 204 2.84 13.23 1.66
N GLY A 205 1.96 13.32 0.69
CA GLY A 205 1.98 12.50 -0.51
C GLY A 205 1.34 11.12 -0.34
N SER A 206 0.63 10.73 -1.35
CA SER A 206 -0.03 9.43 -1.46
C SER A 206 -0.06 9.00 -2.91
N CYS A 207 0.11 7.72 -3.19
CA CYS A 207 -0.06 7.18 -4.54
C CYS A 207 -1.46 7.43 -5.13
N THR A 208 -2.42 7.84 -4.30
CA THR A 208 -3.79 8.17 -4.70
C THR A 208 -4.07 9.68 -4.75
N GLU A 209 -3.09 10.54 -4.45
CA GLU A 209 -3.30 11.99 -4.43
C GLU A 209 -3.72 12.55 -5.80
N GLY A 210 -3.13 12.02 -6.87
CA GLY A 210 -3.47 12.39 -8.25
C GLY A 210 -4.73 11.70 -8.79
N THR A 211 -5.52 11.01 -7.97
CA THR A 211 -6.72 10.31 -8.43
C THR A 211 -7.77 11.30 -8.92
N ILE A 212 -8.26 11.08 -10.14
CA ILE A 212 -9.34 11.84 -10.74
C ILE A 212 -10.59 10.99 -10.68
N TYR A 213 -11.63 11.54 -10.07
CA TYR A 213 -12.89 10.83 -9.91
C TYR A 213 -13.85 11.15 -11.05
N GLY A 214 -14.51 10.13 -11.56
CA GLY A 214 -15.72 10.28 -12.34
C GLY A 214 -16.96 10.25 -11.43
N ASP A 215 -18.13 10.43 -12.01
CA ASP A 215 -19.42 10.20 -11.36
C ASP A 215 -20.28 9.25 -12.18
N GLN A 216 -21.54 9.03 -11.76
CA GLN A 216 -22.46 8.11 -12.43
C GLN A 216 -22.69 8.42 -13.91
N ASN A 217 -22.55 9.68 -14.33
CA ASN A 217 -22.88 10.16 -15.67
C ASN A 217 -21.64 10.65 -16.45
N HIS A 218 -20.51 10.84 -15.78
CA HIS A 218 -19.31 11.42 -16.37
C HIS A 218 -18.09 10.56 -16.08
N ALA A 219 -17.38 10.17 -17.13
CA ALA A 219 -16.06 9.56 -16.98
C ALA A 219 -15.05 10.59 -16.43
N PRO A 220 -14.04 10.15 -15.68
CA PRO A 220 -12.95 11.06 -15.29
C PRO A 220 -12.26 11.61 -16.53
N ASN A 221 -11.81 12.88 -16.45
CA ASN A 221 -11.10 13.53 -17.55
C ASN A 221 -9.71 12.89 -17.71
N GLY A 222 -9.53 12.10 -18.77
CA GLY A 222 -8.27 11.44 -19.10
C GLY A 222 -7.14 12.37 -19.57
N ASP A 223 -7.47 13.61 -19.93
CA ASP A 223 -6.49 14.62 -20.37
C ASP A 223 -5.96 15.48 -19.23
N ALA A 224 -6.42 15.24 -18.00
CA ALA A 224 -5.91 15.96 -16.83
C ALA A 224 -4.43 15.59 -16.61
N GLU A 225 -3.60 16.60 -16.36
CA GLU A 225 -2.20 16.37 -16.01
C GLU A 225 -2.10 15.38 -14.82
N VAL A 226 -1.40 14.28 -15.04
CA VAL A 226 -1.05 13.35 -13.98
C VAL A 226 -0.14 14.09 -13.01
N ARG A 227 -0.68 14.48 -11.87
CA ARG A 227 0.14 15.05 -10.80
C ARG A 227 1.05 13.94 -10.27
N THR A 228 2.34 14.19 -10.30
CA THR A 228 3.28 13.34 -9.57
C THR A 228 2.98 13.51 -8.08
N SER A 229 2.50 12.45 -7.45
CA SER A 229 2.19 12.46 -6.03
C SER A 229 3.45 12.71 -5.21
N GLY A 230 3.37 13.76 -4.40
CA GLY A 230 4.09 13.90 -3.16
C GLY A 230 5.58 13.63 -3.13
N VAL A 231 6.34 14.32 -3.94
CA VAL A 231 7.79 14.42 -3.71
C VAL A 231 8.10 15.76 -3.06
#